data_7350626295c944ee3d8d692f3819158a
#
_entry.id   7350626295c944ee3d8d692f3819158a
#
_cell.length_a   1.000
_cell.length_b   1.000
_cell.length_c   1.000
_cell.angle_alpha   90.00
_cell.angle_beta   90.00
_cell.angle_gamma   90.00
#
_symmetry.space_group_name_H-M   'P 1'
#
loop_
_entity.id
_entity.type
_entity.pdbx_description
1 polymer ?
#
loop_
_entity_poly.entity_id
_entity_poly.type
_entity_poly.pdbx_seq_one_letter_code
_entity_poly.pdbx_strand_id
1 'polypeptide(L)'
;MSLPYFLADDPASGVLTGAEAKHAHVKRIEPGEHIMLIDGRGSAALTRVTSVTPSRVDGVVEKQTRVPQPSPRVTVVQAVPKGERAELAVDLAVQGGADAIVPWISHRTISRWPANKQAKQVEKWRAQALSSAKQARRAWVPEVREPVTTNQLSALLRGAKDERRGDERHALVLHEDATASIRDVDFASLGEDIWLIVGPEGGIGDDELEVLGAHPVKLGPEVLRTASAAFAGLCAIGALTARW
;
A
#
# COMPACT_ATOMS: atom_id res chain seq x y z
N MET A 1 -5.90 22.41 -13.81
CA MET A 1 -6.05 22.08 -12.38
C MET A 1 -5.99 20.57 -12.20
N SER A 2 -5.51 20.11 -11.04
CA SER A 2 -5.41 18.69 -10.74
C SER A 2 -6.80 18.14 -10.37
N LEU A 3 -7.26 17.06 -11.00
CA LEU A 3 -8.53 16.39 -10.73
C LEU A 3 -8.50 15.77 -9.31
N PRO A 4 -9.33 16.21 -8.35
CA PRO A 4 -9.37 15.65 -7.01
C PRO A 4 -10.14 14.34 -6.96
N TYR A 5 -9.67 13.40 -6.10
CA TYR A 5 -10.25 12.07 -5.91
C TYR A 5 -10.98 12.00 -4.56
N PHE A 6 -12.17 11.39 -4.56
CA PHE A 6 -13.00 11.18 -3.38
C PHE A 6 -13.50 9.73 -3.34
N LEU A 7 -13.58 9.17 -2.13
CA LEU A 7 -14.16 7.84 -1.94
C LEU A 7 -15.69 7.94 -1.92
N ALA A 8 -16.34 7.12 -2.73
CA ALA A 8 -17.79 7.02 -2.79
C ALA A 8 -18.22 5.55 -2.63
N ASP A 9 -19.32 5.31 -1.93
CA ASP A 9 -19.87 3.96 -1.80
C ASP A 9 -20.27 3.38 -3.16
N ASP A 10 -20.83 4.22 -4.00
CA ASP A 10 -21.15 3.94 -5.40
C ASP A 10 -20.71 5.11 -6.30
N PRO A 11 -19.56 5.02 -6.97
CA PRO A 11 -19.13 6.05 -7.91
C PRO A 11 -20.11 6.34 -9.04
N ALA A 12 -20.90 5.34 -9.44
CA ALA A 12 -21.87 5.49 -10.53
C ALA A 12 -23.07 6.38 -10.16
N SER A 13 -23.32 6.56 -8.87
CA SER A 13 -24.39 7.45 -8.38
C SER A 13 -24.12 8.94 -8.60
N GLY A 14 -22.85 9.34 -8.72
CA GLY A 14 -22.45 10.75 -8.80
C GLY A 14 -22.60 11.51 -7.48
N VAL A 15 -22.69 10.79 -6.34
CA VAL A 15 -23.03 11.37 -5.04
C VAL A 15 -21.92 11.12 -4.03
N LEU A 16 -21.58 12.16 -3.23
CA LEU A 16 -20.79 12.03 -2.01
C LEU A 16 -21.65 12.38 -0.80
N THR A 17 -21.42 11.69 0.30
CA THR A 17 -22.07 11.94 1.59
C THR A 17 -21.04 11.92 2.75
N GLY A 18 -21.46 12.31 3.93
CA GLY A 18 -20.67 12.17 5.15
C GLY A 18 -19.32 12.90 5.11
N ALA A 19 -18.27 12.20 5.51
CA ALA A 19 -16.92 12.78 5.64
C ALA A 19 -16.34 13.25 4.30
N GLU A 20 -16.61 12.54 3.21
CA GLU A 20 -16.12 12.91 1.88
C GLU A 20 -16.83 14.15 1.31
N ALA A 21 -18.13 14.31 1.53
CA ALA A 21 -18.84 15.54 1.19
C ALA A 21 -18.30 16.73 1.97
N LYS A 22 -18.09 16.56 3.29
CA LYS A 22 -17.46 17.58 4.14
C LYS A 22 -16.06 17.94 3.64
N HIS A 23 -15.27 16.95 3.22
CA HIS A 23 -13.92 17.16 2.67
C HIS A 23 -13.97 17.95 1.36
N ALA A 24 -14.91 17.62 0.45
CA ALA A 24 -15.10 18.36 -0.78
C ALA A 24 -15.50 19.83 -0.51
N HIS A 25 -16.41 20.06 0.44
CA HIS A 25 -16.82 21.40 0.87
C HIS A 25 -15.64 22.20 1.45
N VAL A 26 -14.83 21.61 2.34
CA VAL A 26 -13.63 22.24 2.90
C VAL A 26 -12.58 22.55 1.82
N LYS A 27 -12.46 21.70 0.81
CA LYS A 27 -11.61 21.93 -0.38
C LYS A 27 -12.19 23.01 -1.32
N ARG A 28 -13.34 23.56 -1.00
CA ARG A 28 -14.03 24.59 -1.82
C ARG A 28 -14.29 24.13 -3.25
N ILE A 29 -14.70 22.86 -3.41
CA ILE A 29 -15.18 22.38 -4.70
C ILE A 29 -16.47 23.13 -5.04
N GLU A 30 -16.58 23.59 -6.29
CA GLU A 30 -17.70 24.41 -6.75
C GLU A 30 -18.52 23.68 -7.83
N PRO A 31 -19.81 24.02 -8.00
CA PRO A 31 -20.60 23.53 -9.13
C PRO A 31 -19.93 23.88 -10.47
N GLY A 32 -19.92 22.89 -11.38
CA GLY A 32 -19.22 22.97 -12.66
C GLY A 32 -17.82 22.36 -12.66
N GLU A 33 -17.20 22.17 -11.51
CA GLU A 33 -15.90 21.49 -11.42
C GLU A 33 -16.01 19.98 -11.61
N HIS A 34 -14.91 19.36 -12.00
CA HIS A 34 -14.81 17.90 -12.14
C HIS A 34 -14.10 17.29 -10.94
N ILE A 35 -14.63 16.18 -10.48
CA ILE A 35 -14.05 15.32 -9.46
C ILE A 35 -14.01 13.87 -9.94
N MET A 36 -13.11 13.06 -9.37
CA MET A 36 -13.11 11.63 -9.58
C MET A 36 -13.69 10.94 -8.35
N LEU A 37 -14.77 10.21 -8.51
CA LEU A 37 -15.33 9.31 -7.51
C LEU A 37 -14.73 7.93 -7.68
N ILE A 38 -14.27 7.31 -6.60
CA ILE A 38 -13.70 5.95 -6.60
C ILE A 38 -14.34 5.11 -5.51
N ASP A 39 -14.42 3.78 -5.72
CA ASP A 39 -14.84 2.82 -4.69
C ASP A 39 -13.67 2.22 -3.90
N GLY A 40 -12.43 2.57 -4.25
CA GLY A 40 -11.22 1.96 -3.69
C GLY A 40 -10.95 0.53 -4.16
N ARG A 41 -11.76 0.01 -5.09
CA ARG A 41 -11.71 -1.36 -5.62
C ARG A 41 -11.63 -1.39 -7.14
N GLY A 42 -11.21 -0.26 -7.75
CA GLY A 42 -10.98 -0.11 -9.18
C GLY A 42 -12.12 0.52 -9.95
N SER A 43 -13.31 0.76 -9.37
CA SER A 43 -14.34 1.54 -10.04
C SER A 43 -14.03 3.03 -9.88
N ALA A 44 -14.13 3.78 -10.96
CA ALA A 44 -13.93 5.22 -11.00
C ALA A 44 -14.96 5.90 -11.89
N ALA A 45 -15.44 7.08 -11.48
CA ALA A 45 -16.40 7.87 -12.23
C ALA A 45 -15.97 9.34 -12.28
N LEU A 46 -15.70 9.84 -13.47
CA LEU A 46 -15.54 11.27 -13.71
C LEU A 46 -16.90 11.95 -13.57
N THR A 47 -16.99 12.85 -12.61
CA THR A 47 -18.27 13.46 -12.23
C THR A 47 -18.14 14.98 -12.27
N ARG A 48 -19.05 15.63 -13.00
CA ARG A 48 -19.18 17.09 -12.98
C ARG A 48 -20.14 17.48 -11.87
N VAL A 49 -19.64 18.26 -10.92
CA VAL A 49 -20.39 18.68 -9.73
C VAL A 49 -21.53 19.62 -10.10
N THR A 50 -22.70 19.38 -9.52
CA THR A 50 -23.90 20.22 -9.69
C THR A 50 -24.29 20.97 -8.42
N SER A 51 -24.05 20.38 -7.24
CA SER A 51 -24.28 21.05 -5.97
C SER A 51 -23.29 20.59 -4.90
N VAL A 52 -22.97 21.47 -3.95
CA VAL A 52 -22.09 21.19 -2.82
C VAL A 52 -22.69 21.75 -1.54
N THR A 53 -22.87 20.89 -0.56
CA THR A 53 -23.23 21.24 0.81
C THR A 53 -22.23 20.57 1.78
N PRO A 54 -22.16 20.94 3.06
CA PRO A 54 -21.29 20.28 4.03
C PRO A 54 -21.58 18.79 4.23
N SER A 55 -22.79 18.32 3.90
CA SER A 55 -23.21 16.93 4.10
C SER A 55 -23.41 16.12 2.82
N ARG A 56 -23.45 16.80 1.65
CA ARG A 56 -23.76 16.16 0.38
C ARG A 56 -23.17 16.93 -0.79
N VAL A 57 -22.62 16.18 -1.75
CA VAL A 57 -22.25 16.66 -3.09
C VAL A 57 -23.03 15.84 -4.09
N ASP A 58 -23.68 16.52 -5.04
CA ASP A 58 -24.34 15.88 -6.18
C ASP A 58 -23.61 16.26 -7.46
N GLY A 59 -23.57 15.34 -8.41
CA GLY A 59 -22.95 15.55 -9.71
C GLY A 59 -23.50 14.64 -10.77
N VAL A 60 -23.20 14.98 -12.02
CA VAL A 60 -23.53 14.20 -13.21
C VAL A 60 -22.29 13.39 -13.59
N VAL A 61 -22.42 12.07 -13.60
CA VAL A 61 -21.36 11.16 -14.07
C VAL A 61 -21.24 11.28 -15.58
N GLU A 62 -20.07 11.67 -16.06
CA GLU A 62 -19.78 11.84 -17.48
C GLU A 62 -19.03 10.64 -18.06
N LYS A 63 -18.24 9.94 -17.24
CA LYS A 63 -17.51 8.75 -17.67
C LYS A 63 -17.31 7.79 -16.50
N GLN A 64 -17.61 6.53 -16.71
CA GLN A 64 -17.26 5.43 -15.80
C GLN A 64 -16.09 4.64 -16.36
N THR A 65 -15.21 4.18 -15.47
CA THR A 65 -14.02 3.39 -15.82
C THR A 65 -13.82 2.29 -14.78
N ARG A 66 -13.49 1.10 -15.25
CA ARG A 66 -12.97 0.03 -14.39
C ARG A 66 -11.47 -0.07 -14.61
N VAL A 67 -10.70 0.32 -13.59
CA VAL A 67 -9.24 0.21 -13.60
C VAL A 67 -8.89 -1.23 -13.24
N PRO A 68 -8.12 -1.96 -14.07
CA PRO A 68 -7.68 -3.31 -13.74
C PRO A 68 -6.80 -3.31 -12.49
N GLN A 69 -6.78 -4.44 -11.80
CA GLN A 69 -5.83 -4.61 -10.69
C GLN A 69 -4.41 -4.69 -11.25
N PRO A 70 -3.44 -4.01 -10.63
CA PRO A 70 -2.05 -4.11 -11.07
C PRO A 70 -1.52 -5.54 -10.99
N SER A 71 -0.70 -5.95 -11.98
CA SER A 71 -0.01 -7.24 -12.00
C SER A 71 1.47 -7.02 -12.34
N PRO A 72 2.39 -7.66 -11.61
CA PRO A 72 2.18 -8.42 -10.38
C PRO A 72 1.66 -7.55 -9.23
N ARG A 73 0.90 -8.13 -8.29
CA ARG A 73 0.51 -7.46 -7.05
C ARG A 73 1.70 -7.41 -6.10
N VAL A 74 1.82 -6.32 -5.34
CA VAL A 74 2.90 -6.20 -4.35
C VAL A 74 2.32 -5.97 -2.96
N THR A 75 2.56 -6.93 -2.06
CA THR A 75 2.30 -6.80 -0.63
C THR A 75 3.55 -6.31 0.08
N VAL A 76 3.49 -5.13 0.70
CA VAL A 76 4.58 -4.60 1.52
C VAL A 76 4.42 -5.10 2.95
N VAL A 77 5.40 -5.86 3.43
CA VAL A 77 5.53 -6.19 4.86
C VAL A 77 6.42 -5.13 5.48
N GLN A 78 5.83 -4.22 6.21
CA GLN A 78 6.51 -3.06 6.77
C GLN A 78 6.75 -3.26 8.26
N ALA A 79 8.01 -3.45 8.68
CA ALA A 79 8.34 -3.34 10.09
C ALA A 79 7.90 -1.98 10.61
N VAL A 80 7.25 -1.96 11.79
CA VAL A 80 6.68 -0.73 12.35
C VAL A 80 7.79 0.27 12.67
N PRO A 81 7.88 1.40 11.92
CA PRO A 81 8.93 2.39 12.16
C PRO A 81 8.71 3.14 13.46
N LYS A 82 9.77 3.76 13.96
CA LYS A 82 9.70 4.57 15.20
C LYS A 82 8.96 5.89 14.97
N GLY A 83 8.00 6.19 15.87
CA GLY A 83 7.35 7.50 15.97
C GLY A 83 6.53 7.88 14.72
N GLU A 84 6.60 9.16 14.33
CA GLU A 84 5.84 9.74 13.22
C GLU A 84 6.18 9.16 11.83
N ARG A 85 7.28 8.42 11.71
CA ARG A 85 7.67 7.78 10.45
C ARG A 85 6.78 6.62 10.05
N ALA A 86 5.93 6.13 10.94
CA ALA A 86 5.01 5.03 10.64
C ALA A 86 3.97 5.43 9.57
N GLU A 87 3.39 6.63 9.69
CA GLU A 87 2.44 7.16 8.71
C GLU A 87 3.14 7.54 7.41
N LEU A 88 4.37 8.08 7.48
CA LEU A 88 5.19 8.35 6.29
C LEU A 88 5.52 7.07 5.51
N ALA A 89 5.82 5.96 6.20
CA ALA A 89 6.08 4.69 5.53
C ALA A 89 4.86 4.20 4.74
N VAL A 90 3.67 4.31 5.32
CA VAL A 90 2.41 3.99 4.64
C VAL A 90 2.19 4.91 3.44
N ASP A 91 2.36 6.23 3.63
CA ASP A 91 2.19 7.22 2.56
C ASP A 91 3.08 6.90 1.36
N LEU A 92 4.37 6.71 1.60
CA LEU A 92 5.35 6.37 0.58
C LEU A 92 5.06 5.01 -0.09
N ALA A 93 4.70 3.97 0.68
CA ALA A 93 4.35 2.67 0.12
C ALA A 93 3.13 2.76 -0.82
N VAL A 94 2.13 3.55 -0.45
CA VAL A 94 0.95 3.77 -1.32
C VAL A 94 1.33 4.51 -2.59
N GLN A 95 2.16 5.55 -2.51
CA GLN A 95 2.66 6.31 -3.68
C GLN A 95 3.51 5.42 -4.59
N GLY A 96 4.32 4.52 -4.03
CA GLY A 96 5.11 3.54 -4.78
C GLY A 96 4.31 2.41 -5.41
N GLY A 97 3.02 2.29 -5.09
CA GLY A 97 2.13 1.32 -5.73
C GLY A 97 1.86 0.04 -4.92
N ALA A 98 2.06 0.01 -3.59
CA ALA A 98 1.67 -1.13 -2.78
C ALA A 98 0.18 -1.49 -2.97
N ASP A 99 -0.15 -2.77 -3.05
CA ASP A 99 -1.52 -3.28 -3.16
C ASP A 99 -2.06 -3.78 -1.82
N ALA A 100 -1.16 -4.15 -0.93
CA ALA A 100 -1.46 -4.43 0.48
C ALA A 100 -0.27 -4.02 1.35
N ILE A 101 -0.55 -3.72 2.63
CA ILE A 101 0.45 -3.40 3.64
C ILE A 101 0.19 -4.27 4.87
N VAL A 102 1.21 -4.99 5.31
CA VAL A 102 1.18 -5.82 6.51
C VAL A 102 2.12 -5.19 7.55
N PRO A 103 1.60 -4.66 8.66
CA PRO A 103 2.46 -4.19 9.74
C PRO A 103 3.21 -5.37 10.36
N TRP A 104 4.53 -5.27 10.49
CA TRP A 104 5.36 -6.33 11.04
C TRP A 104 6.01 -5.92 12.36
N ILE A 105 5.83 -6.74 13.38
CA ILE A 105 6.47 -6.63 14.69
C ILE A 105 7.64 -7.60 14.71
N SER A 106 8.78 -7.19 14.15
CA SER A 106 10.02 -7.98 14.14
C SER A 106 10.69 -8.00 15.51
N HIS A 107 11.66 -8.87 15.71
CA HIS A 107 12.38 -9.00 16.97
C HIS A 107 13.09 -7.69 17.38
N ARG A 108 13.65 -6.97 16.40
CA ARG A 108 14.39 -5.72 16.60
C ARG A 108 13.54 -4.45 16.42
N THR A 109 12.22 -4.59 16.29
CA THR A 109 11.32 -3.45 16.26
C THR A 109 11.30 -2.74 17.62
N ILE A 110 11.72 -1.47 17.65
CA ILE A 110 11.73 -0.64 18.85
C ILE A 110 10.33 -0.19 19.22
N SER A 111 9.55 0.21 18.22
CA SER A 111 8.19 0.74 18.38
C SER A 111 7.19 -0.41 18.42
N ARG A 112 7.01 -1.00 19.59
CA ARG A 112 6.03 -2.08 19.75
C ARG A 112 4.62 -1.51 19.92
N TRP A 113 3.66 -2.11 19.24
CA TRP A 113 2.25 -1.84 19.44
C TRP A 113 1.70 -2.77 20.52
N PRO A 114 1.41 -2.28 21.75
CA PRO A 114 0.75 -3.09 22.75
C PRO A 114 -0.59 -3.64 22.23
N ALA A 115 -0.97 -4.83 22.61
CA ALA A 115 -2.17 -5.51 22.10
C ALA A 115 -3.43 -4.62 22.18
N ASN A 116 -3.60 -3.88 23.28
CA ASN A 116 -4.73 -2.96 23.46
C ASN A 116 -4.70 -1.70 22.58
N LYS A 117 -3.60 -1.44 21.88
CA LYS A 117 -3.46 -0.27 20.98
C LYS A 117 -3.34 -0.68 19.50
N GLN A 118 -3.18 -1.97 19.20
CA GLN A 118 -2.97 -2.45 17.83
C GLN A 118 -4.10 -2.02 16.89
N ALA A 119 -5.35 -2.29 17.25
CA ALA A 119 -6.51 -1.92 16.44
C ALA A 119 -6.52 -0.41 16.09
N LYS A 120 -6.25 0.46 17.08
CA LYS A 120 -6.17 1.90 16.85
C LYS A 120 -5.03 2.29 15.90
N GLN A 121 -3.90 1.62 15.96
CA GLN A 121 -2.77 1.90 15.07
C GLN A 121 -3.03 1.40 13.65
N VAL A 122 -3.67 0.24 13.50
CA VAL A 122 -4.10 -0.26 12.19
C VAL A 122 -5.09 0.71 11.54
N GLU A 123 -6.07 1.21 12.30
CA GLU A 123 -7.01 2.23 11.78
C GLU A 123 -6.32 3.51 11.32
N LYS A 124 -5.28 3.96 12.02
CA LYS A 124 -4.47 5.11 11.55
C LYS A 124 -3.77 4.81 10.22
N TRP A 125 -3.21 3.61 10.07
CA TRP A 125 -2.58 3.20 8.81
C TRP A 125 -3.61 3.07 7.68
N ARG A 126 -4.81 2.54 7.95
CA ARG A 126 -5.93 2.50 7.00
C ARG A 126 -6.35 3.90 6.54
N ALA A 127 -6.51 4.82 7.49
CA ALA A 127 -6.83 6.21 7.18
C ALA A 127 -5.73 6.90 6.35
N GLN A 128 -4.45 6.67 6.69
CA GLN A 128 -3.32 7.18 5.92
C GLN A 128 -3.30 6.57 4.50
N ALA A 129 -3.48 5.26 4.37
CA ALA A 129 -3.50 4.58 3.07
C ALA A 129 -4.60 5.13 2.14
N LEU A 130 -5.80 5.36 2.69
CA LEU A 130 -6.90 5.98 1.94
C LEU A 130 -6.56 7.40 1.51
N SER A 131 -6.03 8.23 2.43
CA SER A 131 -5.62 9.61 2.13
C SER A 131 -4.57 9.65 1.01
N SER A 132 -3.54 8.83 1.15
CA SER A 132 -2.43 8.71 0.18
C SER A 132 -2.91 8.19 -1.17
N ALA A 133 -3.82 7.21 -1.21
CA ALA A 133 -4.38 6.69 -2.46
C ALA A 133 -5.15 7.77 -3.23
N LYS A 134 -5.95 8.58 -2.54
CA LYS A 134 -6.66 9.72 -3.16
C LYS A 134 -5.67 10.76 -3.69
N GLN A 135 -4.63 11.08 -2.93
CA GLN A 135 -3.58 12.03 -3.35
C GLN A 135 -2.78 11.49 -4.54
N ALA A 136 -2.45 10.20 -4.55
CA ALA A 136 -1.77 9.50 -5.64
C ALA A 136 -2.69 9.16 -6.82
N ARG A 137 -3.97 9.55 -6.79
CA ARG A 137 -5.00 9.29 -7.81
C ARG A 137 -5.17 7.81 -8.15
N ARG A 138 -5.11 6.97 -7.13
CA ARG A 138 -5.28 5.53 -7.27
C ARG A 138 -6.77 5.17 -7.16
N ALA A 139 -7.28 4.38 -8.11
CA ALA A 139 -8.62 3.79 -8.02
C ALA A 139 -8.67 2.57 -7.08
N TRP A 140 -7.50 1.99 -6.79
CA TRP A 140 -7.31 0.91 -5.82
C TRP A 140 -6.69 1.45 -4.54
N VAL A 141 -7.40 1.33 -3.41
CA VAL A 141 -6.88 1.64 -2.08
C VAL A 141 -6.20 0.38 -1.54
N PRO A 142 -4.93 0.45 -1.10
CA PRO A 142 -4.25 -0.71 -0.53
C PRO A 142 -4.95 -1.24 0.72
N GLU A 143 -5.03 -2.56 0.83
CA GLU A 143 -5.48 -3.21 2.05
C GLU A 143 -4.42 -3.08 3.15
N VAL A 144 -4.77 -2.52 4.31
CA VAL A 144 -3.92 -2.59 5.50
C VAL A 144 -4.42 -3.72 6.39
N ARG A 145 -3.60 -4.77 6.51
CA ARG A 145 -3.90 -5.99 7.25
C ARG A 145 -3.59 -5.84 8.74
N GLU A 146 -3.95 -6.86 9.52
CA GLU A 146 -3.59 -6.94 10.93
C GLU A 146 -2.08 -7.14 11.11
N PRO A 147 -1.49 -6.63 12.21
CA PRO A 147 -0.07 -6.77 12.47
C PRO A 147 0.31 -8.23 12.74
N VAL A 148 1.50 -8.61 12.28
CA VAL A 148 2.02 -9.97 12.42
C VAL A 148 3.39 -9.96 13.12
N THR A 149 3.67 -11.03 13.87
CA THR A 149 5.00 -11.35 14.37
C THR A 149 5.81 -12.08 13.29
N THR A 150 7.12 -12.27 13.49
CA THR A 150 7.98 -13.00 12.56
C THR A 150 7.50 -14.43 12.30
N ASN A 151 7.06 -15.15 13.33
CA ASN A 151 6.53 -16.51 13.19
C ASN A 151 5.20 -16.54 12.40
N GLN A 152 4.30 -15.57 12.65
CA GLN A 152 3.05 -15.44 11.89
C GLN A 152 3.32 -15.07 10.43
N LEU A 153 4.26 -14.17 10.18
CA LEU A 153 4.69 -13.81 8.83
C LEU A 153 5.24 -15.03 8.08
N SER A 154 6.13 -15.78 8.71
CA SER A 154 6.67 -17.02 8.15
C SER A 154 5.57 -18.03 7.82
N ALA A 155 4.58 -18.19 8.70
CA ALA A 155 3.41 -19.05 8.43
C ALA A 155 2.59 -18.55 7.23
N LEU A 156 2.39 -17.24 7.11
CA LEU A 156 1.72 -16.63 5.96
C LEU A 156 2.50 -16.86 4.66
N LEU A 157 3.80 -16.72 4.68
CA LEU A 157 4.64 -16.95 3.51
C LEU A 157 4.61 -18.42 3.06
N ARG A 158 4.62 -19.36 4.00
CA ARG A 158 4.53 -20.80 3.73
C ARG A 158 3.12 -21.29 3.37
N GLY A 159 2.10 -20.75 4.02
CA GLY A 159 0.69 -21.17 3.85
C GLY A 159 0.06 -20.72 2.55
N ALA A 160 0.76 -19.90 1.80
CA ALA A 160 0.33 -19.41 0.51
C ALA A 160 0.94 -20.15 -0.67
N LYS A 161 1.54 -21.29 -0.44
CA LYS A 161 1.85 -22.22 -1.53
C LYS A 161 0.57 -22.48 -2.30
N ASP A 162 0.50 -22.01 -3.53
CA ASP A 162 -0.53 -22.49 -4.44
C ASP A 162 -0.15 -23.95 -4.74
N GLU A 163 -0.86 -24.88 -4.09
CA GLU A 163 -0.66 -26.33 -4.29
C GLU A 163 -0.79 -26.73 -5.76
N ARG A 164 -1.40 -25.89 -6.60
CA ARG A 164 -1.56 -26.10 -8.04
C ARG A 164 -0.31 -25.70 -8.85
N ARG A 165 0.60 -24.86 -8.30
CA ARG A 165 1.78 -24.34 -9.01
C ARG A 165 3.11 -24.82 -8.45
N GLY A 166 3.14 -25.47 -7.28
CA GLY A 166 4.38 -25.94 -6.66
C GLY A 166 5.35 -24.85 -6.21
N ASP A 167 4.97 -23.57 -6.34
CA ASP A 167 5.86 -22.44 -6.13
C ASP A 167 5.78 -21.88 -4.71
N GLU A 168 6.95 -21.67 -4.15
CA GLU A 168 7.12 -20.87 -2.91
C GLU A 168 6.75 -19.42 -3.23
N ARG A 169 5.99 -18.77 -2.33
CA ARG A 169 5.79 -17.33 -2.44
C ARG A 169 7.14 -16.66 -2.42
N HIS A 170 7.38 -15.89 -3.45
CA HIS A 170 8.64 -15.17 -3.56
C HIS A 170 8.59 -13.91 -2.69
N ALA A 171 9.13 -14.05 -1.49
CA ALA A 171 9.32 -12.93 -0.59
C ALA A 171 10.74 -12.37 -0.77
N LEU A 172 10.82 -11.11 -1.15
CA LEU A 172 12.05 -10.34 -1.22
C LEU A 172 12.25 -9.57 0.07
N VAL A 173 13.37 -9.78 0.74
CA VAL A 173 13.75 -9.01 1.93
C VAL A 173 14.76 -7.94 1.54
N LEU A 174 14.43 -6.67 1.77
CA LEU A 174 15.44 -5.61 1.61
C LEU A 174 16.43 -5.68 2.76
N HIS A 175 17.68 -6.00 2.42
CA HIS A 175 18.75 -6.19 3.41
C HIS A 175 20.05 -5.53 2.94
N GLU A 176 20.71 -4.78 3.82
CA GLU A 176 21.92 -4.02 3.49
C GLU A 176 23.11 -4.92 3.12
N ASP A 177 23.23 -6.07 3.80
CA ASP A 177 24.32 -7.05 3.57
C ASP A 177 24.00 -8.08 2.49
N ALA A 178 22.87 -7.96 1.79
CA ALA A 178 22.55 -8.88 0.71
C ALA A 178 23.60 -8.81 -0.40
N THR A 179 23.97 -9.97 -0.94
CA THR A 179 24.88 -10.08 -2.09
C THR A 179 24.13 -9.95 -3.41
N ALA A 180 22.87 -10.41 -3.46
CA ALA A 180 22.03 -10.31 -4.64
C ALA A 180 21.45 -8.89 -4.80
N SER A 181 21.44 -8.39 -6.03
CA SER A 181 20.77 -7.13 -6.36
C SER A 181 19.31 -7.40 -6.73
N ILE A 182 18.40 -6.47 -6.41
CA ILE A 182 17.03 -6.54 -6.89
C ILE A 182 16.94 -6.57 -8.43
N ARG A 183 17.96 -6.07 -9.12
CA ARG A 183 18.06 -6.07 -10.59
C ARG A 183 18.31 -7.46 -11.16
N ASP A 184 18.84 -8.38 -10.35
CA ASP A 184 19.17 -9.74 -10.75
C ASP A 184 18.00 -10.70 -10.50
N VAL A 185 16.91 -10.21 -9.91
CA VAL A 185 15.70 -11.00 -9.63
C VAL A 185 14.94 -11.26 -10.94
N ASP A 186 14.68 -12.53 -11.22
CA ASP A 186 13.79 -12.92 -12.31
C ASP A 186 12.32 -12.76 -11.89
N PHE A 187 11.80 -11.55 -12.04
CA PHE A 187 10.41 -11.25 -11.70
C PHE A 187 9.38 -12.03 -12.50
N ALA A 188 9.73 -12.55 -13.68
CA ALA A 188 8.82 -13.37 -14.48
C ALA A 188 8.56 -14.72 -13.82
N SER A 189 9.52 -15.26 -13.07
CA SER A 189 9.37 -16.50 -12.32
C SER A 189 8.62 -16.33 -10.99
N LEU A 190 8.52 -15.08 -10.46
CA LEU A 190 7.92 -14.83 -9.15
C LEU A 190 6.37 -14.90 -9.14
N GLY A 191 5.71 -15.09 -10.28
CA GLY A 191 4.25 -15.13 -10.35
C GLY A 191 3.58 -13.78 -10.15
N GLU A 192 2.30 -13.82 -9.75
CA GLU A 192 1.46 -12.62 -9.71
C GLU A 192 1.43 -11.91 -8.34
N ASP A 193 1.99 -12.51 -7.28
CA ASP A 193 1.99 -11.98 -5.92
C ASP A 193 3.42 -11.90 -5.35
N ILE A 194 3.96 -10.68 -5.26
CA ILE A 194 5.28 -10.39 -4.70
C ILE A 194 5.12 -9.88 -3.27
N TRP A 195 5.91 -10.41 -2.34
CA TRP A 195 6.00 -9.90 -0.97
C TRP A 195 7.33 -9.17 -0.77
N LEU A 196 7.25 -7.87 -0.51
CA LEU A 196 8.41 -7.01 -0.25
C LEU A 196 8.52 -6.74 1.24
N ILE A 197 9.54 -7.30 1.89
CA ILE A 197 9.75 -7.22 3.33
C ILE A 197 10.77 -6.14 3.64
N VAL A 198 10.40 -5.23 4.53
CA VAL A 198 11.23 -4.10 4.98
C VAL A 198 11.42 -4.17 6.48
N GLY A 199 12.67 -4.27 6.91
CA GLY A 199 13.08 -4.34 8.30
C GLY A 199 12.95 -3.03 9.10
N PRO A 200 13.05 -3.12 10.44
CA PRO A 200 13.09 -1.97 11.31
C PRO A 200 14.45 -1.26 11.24
N GLU A 201 14.58 -0.14 11.96
CA GLU A 201 15.84 0.60 12.07
C GLU A 201 16.99 -0.23 12.71
N GLY A 202 16.65 -1.28 13.46
CA GLY A 202 17.62 -2.22 14.04
C GLY A 202 18.08 -3.34 13.10
N GLY A 203 17.63 -3.30 11.83
CA GLY A 203 17.89 -4.34 10.85
C GLY A 203 17.11 -5.64 11.11
N ILE A 204 17.34 -6.64 10.27
CA ILE A 204 16.79 -7.99 10.40
C ILE A 204 17.95 -8.91 10.77
N GLY A 205 17.79 -9.72 11.81
CA GLY A 205 18.82 -10.67 12.22
C GLY A 205 18.83 -11.92 11.34
N ASP A 206 19.98 -12.64 11.32
CA ASP A 206 20.12 -13.88 10.58
C ASP A 206 19.10 -14.94 11.03
N ASP A 207 18.77 -14.96 12.32
CA ASP A 207 17.73 -15.80 12.91
C ASP A 207 16.33 -15.50 12.33
N GLU A 208 16.01 -14.21 12.12
CA GLU A 208 14.75 -13.82 11.48
C GLU A 208 14.74 -14.14 9.98
N LEU A 209 15.87 -13.92 9.27
CA LEU A 209 15.99 -14.25 7.86
C LEU A 209 15.78 -15.75 7.62
N GLU A 210 16.39 -16.60 8.45
CA GLU A 210 16.22 -18.05 8.40
C GLU A 210 14.77 -18.48 8.63
N VAL A 211 14.11 -17.91 9.65
CA VAL A 211 12.69 -18.19 9.95
C VAL A 211 11.77 -17.76 8.81
N LEU A 212 12.06 -16.64 8.17
CA LEU A 212 11.25 -16.12 7.04
C LEU A 212 11.44 -16.97 5.79
N GLY A 213 12.62 -17.55 5.57
CA GLY A 213 12.94 -18.29 4.35
C GLY A 213 12.79 -17.44 3.08
N ALA A 214 13.01 -16.11 3.20
CA ALA A 214 12.83 -15.16 2.12
C ALA A 214 14.17 -14.77 1.50
N HIS A 215 14.16 -14.32 0.24
CA HIS A 215 15.39 -13.97 -0.49
C HIS A 215 15.86 -12.56 -0.13
N PRO A 216 17.04 -12.39 0.52
CA PRO A 216 17.60 -11.09 0.78
C PRO A 216 18.14 -10.46 -0.51
N VAL A 217 17.71 -9.22 -0.77
CA VAL A 217 18.16 -8.42 -1.91
C VAL A 217 18.50 -7.00 -1.47
N LYS A 218 19.42 -6.35 -2.18
CA LYS A 218 19.72 -4.92 -2.00
C LYS A 218 19.28 -4.10 -3.21
N LEU A 219 18.93 -2.85 -2.94
CA LEU A 219 18.51 -1.88 -3.97
C LEU A 219 19.71 -1.14 -4.56
N GLY A 220 20.70 -0.82 -3.75
CA GLY A 220 21.86 -0.04 -4.12
C GLY A 220 22.91 -0.04 -3.01
N PRO A 221 23.97 0.77 -3.13
CA PRO A 221 25.03 0.85 -2.13
C PRO A 221 24.63 1.64 -0.87
N GLU A 222 23.59 2.51 -0.99
CA GLU A 222 23.15 3.35 0.13
C GLU A 222 22.20 2.60 1.06
N VAL A 223 22.35 2.80 2.37
CA VAL A 223 21.41 2.32 3.38
C VAL A 223 20.19 3.24 3.42
N LEU A 224 19.04 2.69 3.06
CA LEU A 224 17.77 3.42 3.09
C LEU A 224 17.13 3.36 4.48
N ARG A 225 16.45 4.43 4.85
CA ARG A 225 15.65 4.42 6.08
C ARG A 225 14.44 3.50 5.92
N THR A 226 14.06 2.82 6.99
CA THR A 226 12.88 1.91 7.08
C THR A 226 11.64 2.50 6.39
N ALA A 227 11.35 3.80 6.62
CA ALA A 227 10.16 4.45 6.06
C ALA A 227 10.21 4.65 4.53
N SER A 228 11.39 4.73 3.91
CA SER A 228 11.55 4.98 2.47
C SER A 228 11.96 3.74 1.69
N ALA A 229 12.43 2.71 2.35
CA ALA A 229 12.93 1.50 1.69
C ALA A 229 11.84 0.79 0.88
N ALA A 230 10.60 0.71 1.42
CA ALA A 230 9.47 0.14 0.69
C ALA A 230 9.18 0.90 -0.61
N PHE A 231 9.18 2.23 -0.56
CA PHE A 231 8.96 3.07 -1.75
C PHE A 231 10.01 2.80 -2.82
N ALA A 232 11.29 2.80 -2.46
CA ALA A 232 12.37 2.52 -3.40
C ALA A 232 12.27 1.11 -4.00
N GLY A 233 11.95 0.10 -3.18
CA GLY A 233 11.72 -1.27 -3.65
C GLY A 233 10.53 -1.39 -4.59
N LEU A 234 9.43 -0.72 -4.28
CA LEU A 234 8.25 -0.66 -5.16
C LEU A 234 8.54 0.01 -6.49
N CYS A 235 9.30 1.12 -6.48
CA CYS A 235 9.74 1.78 -7.72
C CYS A 235 10.63 0.86 -8.56
N ALA A 236 11.54 0.12 -7.93
CA ALA A 236 12.38 -0.85 -8.64
C ALA A 236 11.54 -1.98 -9.24
N ILE A 237 10.61 -2.57 -8.47
CA ILE A 237 9.69 -3.59 -8.95
C ILE A 237 8.83 -3.05 -10.10
N GLY A 238 8.29 -1.83 -9.97
CA GLY A 238 7.51 -1.18 -11.03
C GLY A 238 8.28 -1.06 -12.33
N ALA A 239 9.53 -0.61 -12.26
CA ALA A 239 10.40 -0.43 -13.43
C ALA A 239 10.93 -1.75 -14.04
N LEU A 240 11.01 -2.82 -13.24
CA LEU A 240 11.52 -4.13 -13.67
C LEU A 240 10.40 -5.12 -14.08
N THR A 241 9.14 -4.70 -13.97
CA THR A 241 7.96 -5.52 -14.29
C THR A 241 7.01 -4.75 -15.21
N ALA A 242 5.90 -5.37 -15.61
CA ALA A 242 4.85 -4.74 -16.42
C ALA A 242 3.92 -3.78 -15.63
N ARG A 243 4.30 -3.43 -14.39
CA ARG A 243 3.46 -2.52 -13.57
C ARG A 243 3.52 -1.07 -14.02
N TRP A 244 4.66 -0.66 -14.59
CA TRP A 244 4.89 0.73 -15.05
C TRP A 244 5.28 0.77 -16.51
#